data_c685848eaa389fa5ee1f59951eb83315
#
_entry.id   c685848eaa389fa5ee1f59951eb83315
#
_cell.length_a   1.000
_cell.length_b   1.000
_cell.length_c   1.000
_cell.angle_alpha   90.00
_cell.angle_beta   90.00
_cell.angle_gamma   90.00
#
_symmetry.space_group_name_H-M   'P 1'
#
loop_
_entity.id
_entity.type
_entity.pdbx_description
1 polymer ?
#
loop_
_entity_poly.entity_id
_entity_poly.type
_entity_poly.pdbx_seq_one_letter_code
_entity_poly.pdbx_strand_id
1 'polypeptide(L)'
;MRRQTFDLIASSVGVLLAVLLLVAGGLLTWAYTFVNNQVTTQLTEQQIVFPAANSAAIKALPPADAAAMTQYAGQQMTNGAQAETYANHFIAVHLKEIGGGKTYSQLSAEALTQPNNAKLQAQVDTVFKGTTLRGLLLNAYAFWQIGQIALYAAIAAFIGGAIFLVLSILGFLHMRRTPAETELQPAGA
;
A
#
# COMPACT_ATOMS: atom_id res chain seq x y z
N MET A 1 -29.27 38.05 -7.81
CA MET A 1 -29.12 36.86 -8.69
C MET A 1 -30.36 36.00 -8.55
N ARG A 2 -30.95 35.54 -9.66
CA ARG A 2 -32.14 34.69 -9.60
C ARG A 2 -31.80 33.34 -8.97
N ARG A 3 -32.63 32.88 -8.06
CA ARG A 3 -32.40 31.63 -7.33
C ARG A 3 -32.26 30.42 -8.27
N GLN A 4 -33.11 30.37 -9.33
CA GLN A 4 -32.99 29.32 -10.35
C GLN A 4 -31.63 29.29 -11.06
N THR A 5 -31.05 30.46 -11.34
CA THR A 5 -29.72 30.55 -11.99
C THR A 5 -28.63 30.02 -11.05
N PHE A 6 -28.71 30.33 -9.76
CA PHE A 6 -27.79 29.79 -8.76
C PHE A 6 -27.88 28.28 -8.66
N ASP A 7 -29.11 27.73 -8.52
CA ASP A 7 -29.35 26.29 -8.42
C ASP A 7 -28.86 25.54 -9.68
N LEU A 8 -29.07 26.15 -10.86
CA LEU A 8 -28.58 25.60 -12.14
C LEU A 8 -27.05 25.51 -12.15
N ILE A 9 -26.35 26.60 -11.81
CA ILE A 9 -24.88 26.63 -11.79
C ILE A 9 -24.34 25.66 -10.76
N ALA A 10 -24.85 25.72 -9.51
CA ALA A 10 -24.39 24.85 -8.42
C ALA A 10 -24.61 23.36 -8.75
N SER A 11 -25.78 22.99 -9.28
CA SER A 11 -26.07 21.62 -9.66
C SER A 11 -25.23 21.15 -10.86
N SER A 12 -24.96 22.04 -11.84
CA SER A 12 -24.11 21.71 -12.99
C SER A 12 -22.65 21.48 -12.56
N VAL A 13 -22.12 22.33 -11.66
CA VAL A 13 -20.78 22.15 -11.06
C VAL A 13 -20.74 20.84 -10.26
N GLY A 14 -21.81 20.54 -9.50
CA GLY A 14 -21.90 19.29 -8.75
C GLY A 14 -21.87 18.05 -9.64
N VAL A 15 -22.57 18.07 -10.79
CA VAL A 15 -22.49 16.98 -11.79
C VAL A 15 -21.09 16.84 -12.35
N LEU A 16 -20.43 17.95 -12.69
CA LEU A 16 -19.05 17.91 -13.19
C LEU A 16 -18.11 17.28 -12.17
N LEU A 17 -18.21 17.70 -10.90
CA LEU A 17 -17.42 17.12 -9.82
C LEU A 17 -17.73 15.62 -9.61
N ALA A 18 -18.99 15.24 -9.68
CA ALA A 18 -19.39 13.82 -9.62
C ALA A 18 -18.73 12.99 -10.71
N VAL A 19 -18.78 13.46 -11.97
CA VAL A 19 -18.15 12.79 -13.10
C VAL A 19 -16.63 12.67 -12.91
N LEU A 20 -15.96 13.76 -12.51
CA LEU A 20 -14.52 13.75 -12.25
C LEU A 20 -14.14 12.75 -11.17
N LEU A 21 -14.91 12.70 -10.07
CA LEU A 21 -14.66 11.75 -8.97
C LEU A 21 -14.92 10.30 -9.39
N LEU A 22 -15.96 10.02 -10.18
CA LEU A 22 -16.23 8.69 -10.69
C LEU A 22 -15.14 8.20 -11.65
N VAL A 23 -14.65 9.07 -12.53
CA VAL A 23 -13.52 8.76 -13.42
C VAL A 23 -12.25 8.52 -12.61
N ALA A 24 -11.95 9.40 -11.64
CA ALA A 24 -10.80 9.22 -10.74
C ALA A 24 -10.89 7.91 -9.94
N GLY A 25 -12.07 7.58 -9.40
CA GLY A 25 -12.33 6.31 -8.72
C GLY A 25 -12.06 5.09 -9.62
N GLY A 26 -12.48 5.14 -10.88
CA GLY A 26 -12.20 4.10 -11.87
C GLY A 26 -10.71 3.92 -12.15
N LEU A 27 -9.97 5.02 -12.36
CA LEU A 27 -8.53 4.98 -12.59
C LEU A 27 -7.76 4.47 -11.36
N LEU A 28 -8.15 4.87 -10.15
CA LEU A 28 -7.55 4.40 -8.91
C LEU A 28 -7.82 2.91 -8.67
N THR A 29 -9.02 2.43 -9.01
CA THR A 29 -9.35 0.99 -8.94
C THR A 29 -8.50 0.19 -9.93
N TRP A 30 -8.31 0.69 -11.13
CA TRP A 30 -7.42 0.08 -12.11
C TRP A 30 -5.96 0.03 -11.60
N ALA A 31 -5.45 1.14 -11.05
CA ALA A 31 -4.10 1.21 -10.49
C ALA A 31 -3.92 0.21 -9.33
N TYR A 32 -4.88 0.12 -8.40
CA TYR A 32 -4.88 -0.88 -7.33
C TYR A 32 -4.81 -2.31 -7.89
N THR A 33 -5.70 -2.64 -8.83
CA THR A 33 -5.77 -3.99 -9.42
C THR A 33 -4.48 -4.35 -10.14
N PHE A 34 -3.93 -3.42 -10.92
CA PHE A 34 -2.66 -3.61 -11.61
C PHE A 34 -1.51 -3.89 -10.65
N VAL A 35 -1.31 -3.04 -9.65
CA VAL A 35 -0.22 -3.16 -8.68
C VAL A 35 -0.37 -4.44 -7.85
N ASN A 36 -1.58 -4.72 -7.36
CA ASN A 36 -1.84 -5.91 -6.55
C ASN A 36 -1.57 -7.20 -7.34
N ASN A 37 -1.99 -7.27 -8.61
CA ASN A 37 -1.73 -8.42 -9.46
C ASN A 37 -0.23 -8.61 -9.72
N GLN A 38 0.49 -7.51 -10.01
CA GLN A 38 1.95 -7.57 -10.22
C GLN A 38 2.68 -8.10 -8.98
N VAL A 39 2.38 -7.55 -7.80
CA VAL A 39 2.99 -8.00 -6.55
C VAL A 39 2.65 -9.46 -6.26
N THR A 40 1.39 -9.85 -6.40
CA THR A 40 0.96 -11.23 -6.17
C THR A 40 1.67 -12.21 -7.11
N THR A 41 1.70 -11.91 -8.40
CA THR A 41 2.36 -12.78 -9.40
C THR A 41 3.84 -12.94 -9.07
N GLN A 42 4.57 -11.83 -8.90
CA GLN A 42 6.01 -11.85 -8.65
C GLN A 42 6.38 -12.58 -7.35
N LEU A 43 5.61 -12.38 -6.28
CA LEU A 43 5.86 -13.07 -5.00
C LEU A 43 5.51 -14.56 -5.08
N THR A 44 4.42 -14.91 -5.77
CA THR A 44 4.01 -16.30 -5.95
C THR A 44 5.05 -17.09 -6.75
N GLU A 45 5.64 -16.49 -7.79
CA GLU A 45 6.70 -17.09 -8.60
C GLU A 45 7.97 -17.39 -7.80
N GLN A 46 8.24 -16.65 -6.70
CA GLN A 46 9.37 -16.93 -5.80
C GLN A 46 9.19 -18.21 -4.98
N GLN A 47 7.98 -18.74 -4.87
CA GLN A 47 7.64 -19.96 -4.13
C GLN A 47 8.12 -19.95 -2.67
N ILE A 48 8.20 -18.77 -2.06
CA ILE A 48 8.58 -18.63 -0.66
C ILE A 48 7.40 -19.07 0.22
N VAL A 49 7.64 -20.06 1.09
CA VAL A 49 6.66 -20.58 2.04
C VAL A 49 7.12 -20.24 3.46
N PHE A 50 6.19 -19.72 4.26
CA PHE A 50 6.47 -19.47 5.68
C PHE A 50 6.71 -20.79 6.41
N PRO A 51 7.73 -20.87 7.30
CA PRO A 51 7.96 -22.05 8.10
C PRO A 51 6.74 -22.43 8.94
N ALA A 52 6.56 -23.72 9.20
CA ALA A 52 5.47 -24.19 10.07
C ALA A 52 5.64 -23.63 11.50
N ALA A 53 4.54 -23.31 12.18
CA ALA A 53 4.52 -22.67 13.51
C ALA A 53 5.40 -23.39 14.56
N ASN A 54 5.47 -24.72 14.49
CA ASN A 54 6.26 -25.53 15.43
C ASN A 54 7.67 -25.89 14.94
N SER A 55 8.10 -25.32 13.80
CA SER A 55 9.42 -25.60 13.23
C SER A 55 10.56 -25.04 14.09
N ALA A 56 11.74 -25.67 13.96
CA ALA A 56 12.95 -25.18 14.61
C ALA A 56 13.28 -23.73 14.18
N ALA A 57 13.01 -23.39 12.93
CA ALA A 57 13.23 -22.05 12.39
C ALA A 57 12.41 -20.96 13.11
N ILE A 58 11.16 -21.25 13.46
CA ILE A 58 10.32 -20.29 14.23
C ILE A 58 10.75 -20.26 15.69
N LYS A 59 11.06 -21.43 16.30
CA LYS A 59 11.46 -21.51 17.71
C LYS A 59 12.80 -20.82 18.01
N ALA A 60 13.66 -20.67 17.01
CA ALA A 60 14.94 -19.97 17.16
C ALA A 60 14.80 -18.43 17.14
N LEU A 61 13.66 -17.90 16.70
CA LEU A 61 13.43 -16.47 16.63
C LEU A 61 13.13 -15.87 18.02
N PRO A 62 13.42 -14.59 18.22
CA PRO A 62 12.92 -13.83 19.38
C PRO A 62 11.38 -13.92 19.45
N PRO A 63 10.78 -13.88 20.67
CA PRO A 63 9.34 -14.14 20.83
C PRO A 63 8.42 -13.26 19.98
N ALA A 64 8.75 -11.97 19.82
CA ALA A 64 7.96 -11.04 19.00
C ALA A 64 8.03 -11.40 17.51
N ASP A 65 9.23 -11.77 17.02
CA ASP A 65 9.45 -12.16 15.63
C ASP A 65 8.80 -13.52 15.33
N ALA A 66 8.89 -14.48 16.25
CA ALA A 66 8.21 -15.76 16.16
C ALA A 66 6.68 -15.60 16.09
N ALA A 67 6.11 -14.70 16.90
CA ALA A 67 4.68 -14.41 16.88
C ALA A 67 4.23 -13.81 15.53
N ALA A 68 4.98 -12.84 14.98
CA ALA A 68 4.71 -12.25 13.68
C ALA A 68 4.76 -13.29 12.55
N MET A 69 5.78 -14.14 12.54
CA MET A 69 5.93 -15.21 11.53
C MET A 69 4.85 -16.28 11.62
N THR A 70 4.40 -16.60 12.83
CA THR A 70 3.38 -17.64 13.08
C THR A 70 2.01 -17.27 12.49
N GLN A 71 1.71 -15.96 12.30
CA GLN A 71 0.46 -15.53 11.65
C GLN A 71 0.30 -16.07 10.23
N TYR A 72 1.40 -16.31 9.54
CA TYR A 72 1.42 -16.80 8.16
C TYR A 72 2.00 -18.22 8.04
N ALA A 73 2.17 -18.94 9.15
CA ALA A 73 2.82 -20.26 9.18
C ALA A 73 2.22 -21.21 8.13
N GLY A 74 3.09 -21.84 7.33
CA GLY A 74 2.72 -22.76 6.26
C GLY A 74 2.10 -22.13 5.02
N GLN A 75 1.86 -20.82 4.99
CA GLN A 75 1.31 -20.11 3.83
C GLN A 75 2.41 -19.78 2.84
N GLN A 76 2.06 -19.81 1.55
CA GLN A 76 2.89 -19.23 0.51
C GLN A 76 2.80 -17.71 0.55
N MET A 77 3.92 -17.04 0.32
CA MET A 77 3.98 -15.59 0.22
C MET A 77 3.35 -15.13 -1.10
N THR A 78 2.31 -14.30 -1.01
CA THR A 78 1.52 -13.83 -2.17
C THR A 78 1.20 -12.34 -2.13
N ASN A 79 1.48 -11.65 -1.03
CA ASN A 79 1.15 -10.24 -0.87
C ASN A 79 2.22 -9.46 -0.10
N GLY A 80 2.13 -8.12 -0.17
CA GLY A 80 3.12 -7.24 0.43
C GLY A 80 3.19 -7.32 1.96
N ALA A 81 2.08 -7.56 2.67
CA ALA A 81 2.10 -7.69 4.12
C ALA A 81 2.91 -8.93 4.57
N GLN A 82 2.75 -10.04 3.86
CA GLN A 82 3.56 -11.24 4.06
C GLN A 82 5.04 -10.97 3.73
N ALA A 83 5.32 -10.26 2.63
CA ALA A 83 6.69 -9.91 2.25
C ALA A 83 7.39 -9.04 3.31
N GLU A 84 6.70 -8.06 3.86
CA GLU A 84 7.19 -7.21 4.95
C GLU A 84 7.48 -8.01 6.21
N THR A 85 6.55 -8.86 6.63
CA THR A 85 6.70 -9.73 7.80
C THR A 85 7.92 -10.65 7.65
N TYR A 86 8.05 -11.32 6.49
CA TYR A 86 9.19 -12.21 6.23
C TYR A 86 10.52 -11.45 6.20
N ALA A 87 10.54 -10.27 5.58
CA ALA A 87 11.73 -9.44 5.48
C ALA A 87 12.21 -8.94 6.85
N ASN A 88 11.30 -8.51 7.73
CA ASN A 88 11.65 -7.88 8.99
C ASN A 88 11.79 -8.85 10.16
N HIS A 89 10.97 -9.92 10.19
CA HIS A 89 10.91 -10.85 11.32
C HIS A 89 11.62 -12.18 11.07
N PHE A 90 12.01 -12.46 9.82
CA PHE A 90 12.78 -13.66 9.49
C PHE A 90 14.16 -13.31 8.94
N ILE A 91 14.23 -12.64 7.78
CA ILE A 91 15.51 -12.34 7.15
C ILE A 91 16.36 -11.39 7.99
N ALA A 92 15.77 -10.31 8.53
CA ALA A 92 16.51 -9.33 9.32
C ALA A 92 17.14 -9.96 10.58
N VAL A 93 16.42 -10.87 11.25
CA VAL A 93 16.92 -11.58 12.45
C VAL A 93 18.13 -12.44 12.09
N HIS A 94 18.01 -13.27 11.04
CA HIS A 94 19.11 -14.11 10.59
C HIS A 94 20.33 -13.31 10.09
N LEU A 95 20.10 -12.20 9.39
CA LEU A 95 21.19 -11.32 8.96
C LEU A 95 21.95 -10.69 10.11
N LYS A 96 21.22 -10.30 11.17
CA LYS A 96 21.83 -9.76 12.39
C LYS A 96 22.70 -10.83 13.08
N GLU A 97 22.23 -12.07 13.15
CA GLU A 97 22.96 -13.19 13.71
C GLU A 97 24.20 -13.52 12.87
N ILE A 98 24.03 -13.77 11.57
CA ILE A 98 25.12 -14.09 10.64
C ILE A 98 26.15 -12.96 10.60
N GLY A 99 25.73 -11.71 10.59
CA GLY A 99 26.60 -10.54 10.59
C GLY A 99 27.29 -10.25 11.93
N GLY A 100 26.92 -10.97 13.00
CA GLY A 100 27.40 -10.65 14.35
C GLY A 100 27.00 -9.23 14.78
N GLY A 101 25.81 -8.79 14.36
CA GLY A 101 25.31 -7.43 14.57
C GLY A 101 25.85 -6.37 13.61
N LYS A 102 26.77 -6.71 12.72
CA LYS A 102 27.34 -5.82 11.71
C LYS A 102 26.47 -5.79 10.44
N THR A 103 26.46 -4.63 9.79
CA THR A 103 25.82 -4.46 8.48
C THR A 103 26.72 -4.99 7.35
N TYR A 104 26.17 -5.17 6.16
CA TYR A 104 26.96 -5.48 4.95
C TYR A 104 28.10 -4.48 4.74
N SER A 105 27.83 -3.19 4.87
CA SER A 105 28.85 -2.16 4.67
C SER A 105 30.03 -2.30 5.67
N GLN A 106 29.74 -2.60 6.94
CA GLN A 106 30.78 -2.80 7.96
C GLN A 106 31.60 -4.06 7.72
N LEU A 107 30.93 -5.17 7.38
CA LEU A 107 31.60 -6.42 7.06
C LEU A 107 32.44 -6.33 5.78
N SER A 108 31.93 -5.65 4.76
CA SER A 108 32.64 -5.42 3.50
C SER A 108 33.92 -4.57 3.72
N ALA A 109 33.82 -3.50 4.53
CA ALA A 109 34.98 -2.68 4.87
C ALA A 109 36.04 -3.49 5.65
N GLU A 110 35.62 -4.33 6.60
CA GLU A 110 36.53 -5.21 7.33
C GLU A 110 37.20 -6.25 6.41
N ALA A 111 36.45 -6.81 5.47
CA ALA A 111 36.96 -7.79 4.50
C ALA A 111 38.07 -7.21 3.58
N LEU A 112 37.99 -5.92 3.25
CA LEU A 112 39.06 -5.24 2.50
C LEU A 112 40.39 -5.23 3.23
N THR A 113 40.37 -5.22 4.57
CA THR A 113 41.61 -5.25 5.41
C THR A 113 42.10 -6.67 5.66
N GLN A 114 41.28 -7.69 5.32
CA GLN A 114 41.56 -9.11 5.54
C GLN A 114 41.30 -9.94 4.27
N PRO A 115 41.98 -9.70 3.15
CA PRO A 115 41.64 -10.30 1.84
C PRO A 115 41.77 -11.84 1.83
N ASN A 116 42.56 -12.41 2.69
CA ASN A 116 42.78 -13.86 2.78
C ASN A 116 41.87 -14.57 3.82
N ASN A 117 40.95 -13.82 4.48
CA ASN A 117 40.01 -14.40 5.44
C ASN A 117 38.77 -14.95 4.72
N ALA A 118 38.87 -16.21 4.28
CA ALA A 118 37.78 -16.87 3.52
C ALA A 118 36.47 -16.94 4.32
N LYS A 119 36.51 -17.05 5.64
CA LYS A 119 35.30 -17.07 6.50
C LYS A 119 34.59 -15.71 6.45
N LEU A 120 35.36 -14.62 6.56
CA LEU A 120 34.82 -13.26 6.48
C LEU A 120 34.25 -12.97 5.08
N GLN A 121 34.91 -13.41 4.02
CA GLN A 121 34.41 -13.26 2.64
C GLN A 121 33.07 -14.00 2.45
N ALA A 122 32.96 -15.24 2.92
CA ALA A 122 31.71 -16.00 2.88
C ALA A 122 30.59 -15.34 3.69
N GLN A 123 30.91 -14.72 4.83
CA GLN A 123 29.97 -13.98 5.66
C GLN A 123 29.47 -12.71 4.93
N VAL A 124 30.37 -11.94 4.30
CA VAL A 124 30.04 -10.77 3.47
C VAL A 124 29.09 -11.16 2.34
N ASP A 125 29.40 -12.25 1.61
CA ASP A 125 28.56 -12.73 0.50
C ASP A 125 27.16 -13.14 0.98
N THR A 126 27.07 -13.87 2.09
CA THR A 126 25.79 -14.27 2.67
C THR A 126 24.95 -13.07 3.13
N VAL A 127 25.58 -12.10 3.80
CA VAL A 127 24.89 -10.88 4.27
C VAL A 127 24.47 -10.01 3.07
N PHE A 128 25.28 -9.93 2.02
CA PHE A 128 24.91 -9.24 0.78
C PHE A 128 23.67 -9.83 0.15
N LYS A 129 23.67 -11.15 -0.09
CA LYS A 129 22.51 -11.86 -0.68
C LYS A 129 21.24 -11.68 0.15
N GLY A 130 21.35 -11.86 1.46
CA GLY A 130 20.21 -11.70 2.35
C GLY A 130 19.70 -10.27 2.44
N THR A 131 20.58 -9.27 2.47
CA THR A 131 20.20 -7.85 2.46
C THR A 131 19.52 -7.48 1.15
N THR A 132 19.99 -7.98 0.02
CA THR A 132 19.38 -7.77 -1.29
C THR A 132 17.98 -8.39 -1.34
N LEU A 133 17.83 -9.65 -0.93
CA LEU A 133 16.52 -10.32 -0.87
C LEU A 133 15.56 -9.56 0.05
N ARG A 134 16.01 -9.15 1.23
CA ARG A 134 15.22 -8.33 2.15
C ARG A 134 14.76 -7.02 1.48
N GLY A 135 15.66 -6.33 0.78
CA GLY A 135 15.35 -5.10 0.05
C GLY A 135 14.29 -5.30 -1.03
N LEU A 136 14.38 -6.40 -1.81
CA LEU A 136 13.39 -6.74 -2.84
C LEU A 136 12.01 -7.04 -2.24
N LEU A 137 11.94 -7.75 -1.12
CA LEU A 137 10.66 -8.01 -0.42
C LEU A 137 10.06 -6.72 0.15
N LEU A 138 10.87 -5.81 0.70
CA LEU A 138 10.39 -4.51 1.18
C LEU A 138 9.94 -3.60 0.02
N ASN A 139 10.54 -3.70 -1.16
CA ASN A 139 10.04 -3.02 -2.35
C ASN A 139 8.65 -3.58 -2.75
N ALA A 140 8.48 -4.90 -2.74
CA ALA A 140 7.17 -5.52 -3.02
C ALA A 140 6.10 -5.03 -2.01
N TYR A 141 6.45 -4.92 -0.72
CA TYR A 141 5.59 -4.33 0.29
C TYR A 141 5.25 -2.86 -0.01
N ALA A 142 6.26 -2.04 -0.36
CA ALA A 142 6.04 -0.62 -0.66
C ALA A 142 5.08 -0.43 -1.85
N PHE A 143 5.26 -1.18 -2.93
CA PHE A 143 4.33 -1.14 -4.06
C PHE A 143 2.93 -1.63 -3.68
N TRP A 144 2.82 -2.72 -2.92
CA TRP A 144 1.54 -3.21 -2.43
C TRP A 144 0.83 -2.15 -1.57
N GLN A 145 1.56 -1.46 -0.69
CA GLN A 145 1.02 -0.40 0.16
C GLN A 145 0.49 0.80 -0.66
N ILE A 146 1.20 1.19 -1.74
CA ILE A 146 0.70 2.19 -2.70
C ILE A 146 -0.62 1.73 -3.32
N GLY A 147 -0.72 0.45 -3.68
CA GLY A 147 -1.98 -0.14 -4.15
C GLY A 147 -3.11 -0.02 -3.12
N GLN A 148 -2.85 -0.32 -1.83
CA GLN A 148 -3.86 -0.16 -0.78
C GLN A 148 -4.33 1.30 -0.64
N ILE A 149 -3.41 2.27 -0.72
CA ILE A 149 -3.75 3.71 -0.70
C ILE A 149 -4.64 4.05 -1.90
N ALA A 150 -4.33 3.54 -3.09
CA ALA A 150 -5.16 3.75 -4.28
C ALA A 150 -6.57 3.17 -4.11
N LEU A 151 -6.71 2.00 -3.48
CA LEU A 151 -8.01 1.40 -3.17
C LEU A 151 -8.85 2.28 -2.24
N TYR A 152 -8.27 2.74 -1.14
CA TYR A 152 -8.99 3.62 -0.20
C TYR A 152 -9.37 4.96 -0.84
N ALA A 153 -8.48 5.52 -1.65
CA ALA A 153 -8.76 6.75 -2.41
C ALA A 153 -9.88 6.53 -3.45
N ALA A 154 -9.93 5.36 -4.12
CA ALA A 154 -10.99 5.00 -5.04
C ALA A 154 -12.36 4.94 -4.34
N ILE A 155 -12.41 4.27 -3.17
CA ILE A 155 -13.64 4.19 -2.36
C ILE A 155 -14.12 5.60 -1.98
N ALA A 156 -13.23 6.46 -1.49
CA ALA A 156 -13.56 7.83 -1.13
C ALA A 156 -14.07 8.64 -2.34
N ALA A 157 -13.45 8.46 -3.52
CA ALA A 157 -13.86 9.11 -4.75
C ALA A 157 -15.26 8.66 -5.20
N PHE A 158 -15.59 7.37 -5.14
CA PHE A 158 -16.92 6.86 -5.48
C PHE A 158 -17.98 7.37 -4.49
N ILE A 159 -17.70 7.38 -3.20
CA ILE A 159 -18.62 7.92 -2.18
C ILE A 159 -18.85 9.42 -2.45
N GLY A 160 -17.78 10.20 -2.63
CA GLY A 160 -17.88 11.63 -2.95
C GLY A 160 -18.65 11.88 -4.24
N GLY A 161 -18.36 11.12 -5.29
CA GLY A 161 -19.07 11.19 -6.57
C GLY A 161 -20.57 10.92 -6.44
N ALA A 162 -20.95 9.90 -5.68
CA ALA A 162 -22.36 9.58 -5.39
C ALA A 162 -23.06 10.71 -4.62
N ILE A 163 -22.39 11.28 -3.60
CA ILE A 163 -22.93 12.41 -2.82
C ILE A 163 -23.16 13.62 -3.74
N PHE A 164 -22.18 14.02 -4.54
CA PHE A 164 -22.32 15.13 -5.47
C PHE A 164 -23.43 14.88 -6.50
N LEU A 165 -23.56 13.66 -7.01
CA LEU A 165 -24.61 13.29 -7.94
C LEU A 165 -26.01 13.47 -7.31
N VAL A 166 -26.20 12.94 -6.09
CA VAL A 166 -27.49 13.07 -5.37
C VAL A 166 -27.81 14.53 -5.09
N LEU A 167 -26.86 15.31 -4.57
CA LEU A 167 -27.06 16.73 -4.30
C LEU A 167 -27.38 17.52 -5.58
N SER A 168 -26.74 17.20 -6.69
CA SER A 168 -27.02 17.83 -7.98
C SER A 168 -28.41 17.52 -8.49
N ILE A 169 -28.86 16.26 -8.38
CA ILE A 169 -30.23 15.87 -8.74
C ILE A 169 -31.25 16.63 -7.88
N LEU A 170 -31.02 16.69 -6.56
CA LEU A 170 -31.89 17.45 -5.65
C LEU A 170 -31.90 18.95 -5.99
N GLY A 171 -30.76 19.52 -6.34
CA GLY A 171 -30.65 20.91 -6.79
C GLY A 171 -31.43 21.19 -8.08
N PHE A 172 -31.35 20.32 -9.08
CA PHE A 172 -32.15 20.43 -10.30
C PHE A 172 -33.66 20.26 -10.03
N LEU A 173 -34.05 19.35 -9.15
CA LEU A 173 -35.45 19.20 -8.75
C LEU A 173 -35.96 20.44 -8.00
N HIS A 174 -35.13 21.02 -7.12
CA HIS A 174 -35.46 22.23 -6.41
C HIS A 174 -35.60 23.42 -7.39
N MET A 175 -34.69 23.60 -8.31
CA MET A 175 -34.75 24.63 -9.37
C MET A 175 -36.06 24.57 -10.14
N ARG A 176 -36.54 23.36 -10.53
CA ARG A 176 -37.82 23.18 -11.26
C ARG A 176 -39.06 23.59 -10.45
N ARG A 177 -38.98 23.55 -9.12
CA ARG A 177 -40.08 23.89 -8.20
C ARG A 177 -40.06 25.35 -7.76
N THR A 178 -38.97 26.07 -7.98
CA THR A 178 -38.80 27.48 -7.57
C THR A 178 -39.39 28.41 -8.62
N PRO A 179 -40.26 29.40 -8.27
CA PRO A 179 -40.77 30.39 -9.20
C PRO A 179 -39.62 31.19 -9.83
N ALA A 180 -39.78 31.59 -11.12
CA ALA A 180 -38.73 32.24 -11.88
C ALA A 180 -38.33 33.64 -11.36
N GLU A 181 -39.22 34.29 -10.60
CA GLU A 181 -39.03 35.63 -10.06
C GLU A 181 -38.39 35.66 -8.66
N THR A 182 -38.14 34.49 -8.07
CA THR A 182 -37.54 34.41 -6.71
C THR A 182 -36.08 34.87 -6.75
N GLU A 183 -35.77 35.92 -6.00
CA GLU A 183 -34.39 36.38 -5.80
C GLU A 183 -33.76 35.80 -4.53
N LEU A 184 -32.42 35.67 -4.55
CA LEU A 184 -31.68 35.30 -3.34
C LEU A 184 -31.68 36.53 -2.42
N GLN A 185 -32.26 36.42 -1.22
CA GLN A 185 -32.15 37.44 -0.19
C GLN A 185 -30.71 37.50 0.31
N PRO A 186 -30.09 38.69 0.42
CA PRO A 186 -28.77 38.83 1.05
C PRO A 186 -28.89 38.40 2.52
N ALA A 187 -27.95 37.57 3.00
CA ALA A 187 -27.85 37.19 4.39
C ALA A 187 -27.57 38.46 5.23
N GLY A 188 -28.58 39.01 5.90
CA GLY A 188 -28.43 40.17 6.79
C GLY A 188 -29.29 41.38 6.44
N ALA A 189 -30.51 41.22 5.92
CA ALA A 189 -31.53 42.26 5.97
C ALA A 189 -32.53 42.04 7.09
#